data_27408aa6744ed9f1311b0b0c10996679
#
_entry.id   27408aa6744ed9f1311b0b0c10996679
#
_cell.length_a   1.000
_cell.length_b   1.000
_cell.length_c   1.000
_cell.angle_alpha   90.00
_cell.angle_beta   90.00
_cell.angle_gamma   90.00
#
_symmetry.space_group_name_H-M   'P 1'
#
loop_
_entity.id
_entity.type
_entity.pdbx_description
1 polymer ?
#
loop_
_entity_poly.entity_id
_entity_poly.type
_entity_poly.pdbx_seq_one_letter_code
_entity_poly.pdbx_strand_id
1 'polypeptide(L)'
;MSVAIGYVPGAFGQGGRDPNFLRQLVQVGDTYGYDSLWLSDRIVGRQWSLEPIVALSMVAAYSDRLKFGTSVLALPLRNPVVLAKQIATLDYLSRGRCLPAVGLGQEDPTEYEACGVSKVDRGQRTDEAIVLMRRLWQEDRVTHEGAFFTCHDVSITPKPCFQPSPPIWIGGRTIAAAKRVGRVGDGWLVSSVTPDEVRRGRDIVFATAAQHQRVIEDDHIGVLLGYYISPDGQKAVAKAASFVTRPRPDVPFTACSAVGTTAHIAERIQQYVDAGATKFVVRPLCPGEEAMAQLAMMGQEIVPLFHTPTVSTMDKARRP
;
A
#
# COMPACT_ATOMS: atom_id res chain seq x y z
N MET A 1 14.50 12.34 8.89
CA MET A 1 13.82 11.10 8.41
C MET A 1 13.73 11.18 6.89
N SER A 2 14.00 10.08 6.19
CA SER A 2 13.81 10.02 4.74
C SER A 2 12.34 9.82 4.43
N VAL A 3 11.80 10.60 3.48
CA VAL A 3 10.43 10.47 3.00
C VAL A 3 10.44 9.77 1.66
N ALA A 4 9.58 8.77 1.47
CA ALA A 4 9.41 8.03 0.23
C ALA A 4 8.04 8.31 -0.38
N ILE A 5 7.99 8.76 -1.64
CA ILE A 5 6.75 9.01 -2.36
C ILE A 5 6.57 7.97 -3.46
N GLY A 6 5.57 7.13 -3.29
CA GLY A 6 5.03 6.24 -4.32
C GLY A 6 3.68 6.75 -4.83
N TYR A 7 3.09 6.07 -5.76
CA TYR A 7 1.82 6.46 -6.36
C TYR A 7 0.91 5.28 -6.67
N VAL A 8 -0.36 5.58 -6.77
CA VAL A 8 -1.41 4.70 -7.30
C VAL A 8 -2.12 5.43 -8.44
N PRO A 9 -2.48 4.77 -9.54
CA PRO A 9 -2.97 5.45 -10.74
C PRO A 9 -4.31 6.17 -10.59
N GLY A 10 -4.98 6.05 -9.44
CA GLY A 10 -6.29 6.65 -9.24
C GLY A 10 -7.42 5.80 -9.83
N ALA A 11 -8.48 6.46 -10.31
CA ALA A 11 -9.53 5.78 -11.03
C ALA A 11 -9.01 5.38 -12.42
N PHE A 12 -9.02 4.09 -12.72
CA PHE A 12 -8.79 3.62 -14.07
C PHE A 12 -9.99 4.04 -14.94
N GLY A 13 -9.88 5.19 -15.62
CA GLY A 13 -10.83 5.61 -16.62
C GLY A 13 -10.77 4.74 -17.89
N GLN A 14 -11.32 5.21 -18.99
CA GLN A 14 -11.28 4.49 -20.26
C GLN A 14 -9.84 4.19 -20.73
N GLY A 15 -8.87 5.04 -20.41
CA GLY A 15 -7.46 4.83 -20.72
C GLY A 15 -6.81 3.64 -20.01
N GLY A 16 -7.33 3.22 -18.85
CA GLY A 16 -6.86 2.02 -18.14
C GLY A 16 -7.23 0.69 -18.79
N ARG A 17 -8.04 0.71 -19.85
CA ARG A 17 -8.35 -0.49 -20.66
C ARG A 17 -7.31 -0.80 -21.73
N ASP A 18 -6.38 0.13 -21.98
CA ASP A 18 -5.22 -0.14 -22.84
C ASP A 18 -4.17 -0.93 -22.06
N PRO A 19 -3.78 -2.13 -22.49
CA PRO A 19 -2.72 -2.90 -21.85
C PRO A 19 -1.39 -2.14 -21.72
N ASN A 20 -1.11 -1.20 -22.60
CA ASN A 20 0.08 -0.35 -22.53
C ASN A 20 0.06 0.66 -21.38
N PHE A 21 -1.10 0.95 -20.82
CA PHE A 21 -1.26 1.88 -19.71
C PHE A 21 -0.36 1.53 -18.50
N LEU A 22 -0.23 0.24 -18.19
CA LEU A 22 0.64 -0.20 -17.09
C LEU A 22 2.11 0.12 -17.36
N ARG A 23 2.58 -0.05 -18.62
CA ARG A 23 3.94 0.34 -19.03
C ARG A 23 4.14 1.85 -18.91
N GLN A 24 3.17 2.65 -19.35
CA GLN A 24 3.22 4.10 -19.23
C GLN A 24 3.30 4.56 -17.77
N LEU A 25 2.54 3.92 -16.88
CA LEU A 25 2.63 4.18 -15.44
C LEU A 25 4.03 3.91 -14.91
N VAL A 26 4.64 2.77 -15.25
CA VAL A 26 6.01 2.46 -14.84
C VAL A 26 7.00 3.50 -15.35
N GLN A 27 6.87 3.92 -16.63
CA GLN A 27 7.71 4.97 -17.21
C GLN A 27 7.61 6.29 -16.44
N VAL A 28 6.41 6.70 -16.03
CA VAL A 28 6.22 7.88 -15.17
C VAL A 28 6.98 7.72 -13.85
N GLY A 29 6.87 6.56 -13.21
CA GLY A 29 7.59 6.27 -11.97
C GLY A 29 9.10 6.39 -12.11
N ASP A 30 9.64 5.85 -13.19
CA ASP A 30 11.08 5.89 -13.47
C ASP A 30 11.55 7.27 -13.88
N THR A 31 10.80 7.97 -14.72
CA THR A 31 11.16 9.30 -15.23
C THR A 31 11.19 10.34 -14.12
N TYR A 32 10.23 10.31 -13.22
CA TYR A 32 10.08 11.34 -12.18
C TYR A 32 10.58 10.91 -10.80
N GLY A 33 11.30 9.80 -10.70
CA GLY A 33 11.98 9.40 -9.48
C GLY A 33 11.05 8.94 -8.34
N TYR A 34 9.83 8.51 -8.63
CA TYR A 34 8.98 7.91 -7.62
C TYR A 34 9.64 6.68 -6.98
N ASP A 35 9.40 6.46 -5.69
CA ASP A 35 9.93 5.30 -4.99
C ASP A 35 9.20 4.01 -5.38
N SER A 36 7.89 4.07 -5.57
CA SER A 36 7.09 2.85 -5.72
C SER A 36 5.75 3.08 -6.43
N LEU A 37 5.28 2.03 -7.14
CA LEU A 37 3.94 1.95 -7.74
C LEU A 37 3.07 1.00 -6.94
N TRP A 38 1.81 1.38 -6.69
CA TRP A 38 0.88 0.62 -5.88
C TRP A 38 -0.42 0.33 -6.63
N LEU A 39 -0.95 -0.88 -6.46
CA LEU A 39 -2.23 -1.25 -7.05
C LEU A 39 -3.23 -1.67 -5.96
N SER A 40 -4.46 -1.20 -6.09
CA SER A 40 -5.56 -1.64 -5.24
C SER A 40 -6.11 -2.99 -5.70
N ASP A 41 -6.71 -3.71 -4.78
CA ASP A 41 -7.30 -5.02 -5.01
C ASP A 41 -8.83 -4.96 -5.06
N ARG A 42 -9.40 -5.63 -6.04
CA ARG A 42 -10.81 -5.90 -6.18
C ARG A 42 -10.97 -7.20 -6.97
N ILE A 43 -11.52 -8.23 -6.36
CA ILE A 43 -11.76 -9.52 -7.01
C ILE A 43 -13.09 -9.47 -7.79
N VAL A 44 -14.13 -8.96 -7.15
CA VAL A 44 -15.48 -8.84 -7.71
C VAL A 44 -15.98 -7.41 -7.60
N GLY A 45 -16.64 -6.90 -8.63
CA GLY A 45 -17.22 -5.56 -8.63
C GLY A 45 -17.40 -4.99 -10.02
N ARG A 46 -18.11 -3.85 -10.11
CA ARG A 46 -18.36 -3.17 -11.39
C ARG A 46 -17.23 -2.23 -11.81
N GLN A 47 -16.37 -1.85 -10.88
CA GLN A 47 -15.22 -1.01 -11.19
C GLN A 47 -14.14 -1.83 -11.87
N TRP A 48 -13.66 -1.33 -12.99
CA TRP A 48 -12.54 -1.94 -13.68
C TRP A 48 -11.26 -1.87 -12.82
N SER A 49 -10.66 -3.01 -12.57
CA SER A 49 -9.40 -3.14 -11.83
C SER A 49 -8.64 -4.37 -12.33
N LEU A 50 -7.32 -4.28 -12.30
CA LEU A 50 -6.46 -5.44 -12.54
C LEU A 50 -6.33 -6.27 -11.26
N GLU A 51 -6.16 -7.59 -11.40
CA GLU A 51 -5.71 -8.40 -10.29
C GLU A 51 -4.26 -7.98 -9.94
N PRO A 52 -4.01 -7.56 -8.69
CA PRO A 52 -2.77 -6.84 -8.39
C PRO A 52 -1.51 -7.71 -8.50
N ILE A 53 -1.54 -8.99 -8.14
CA ILE A 53 -0.34 -9.86 -8.21
C ILE A 53 0.07 -10.09 -9.67
N VAL A 54 -0.90 -10.33 -10.55
CA VAL A 54 -0.66 -10.49 -11.99
C VAL A 54 -0.09 -9.20 -12.59
N ALA A 55 -0.72 -8.07 -12.30
CA ALA A 55 -0.29 -6.77 -12.83
C ALA A 55 1.09 -6.34 -12.28
N LEU A 56 1.36 -6.58 -10.99
CA LEU A 56 2.64 -6.25 -10.37
C LEU A 56 3.79 -7.13 -10.90
N SER A 57 3.51 -8.33 -11.43
CA SER A 57 4.53 -9.13 -12.14
C SER A 57 5.03 -8.40 -13.39
N MET A 58 4.12 -7.75 -14.12
CA MET A 58 4.51 -6.93 -15.29
C MET A 58 5.25 -5.65 -14.85
N VAL A 59 4.83 -5.01 -13.76
CA VAL A 59 5.56 -3.85 -13.19
C VAL A 59 7.00 -4.24 -12.85
N ALA A 60 7.19 -5.40 -12.22
CA ALA A 60 8.51 -5.94 -11.89
C ALA A 60 9.40 -6.15 -13.12
N ALA A 61 8.81 -6.54 -14.25
CA ALA A 61 9.51 -6.76 -15.51
C ALA A 61 9.79 -5.46 -16.30
N TYR A 62 8.99 -4.40 -16.08
CA TYR A 62 9.14 -3.14 -16.81
C TYR A 62 10.14 -2.17 -16.18
N SER A 63 10.50 -2.33 -14.93
CA SER A 63 11.48 -1.49 -14.21
C SER A 63 12.37 -2.34 -13.33
N ASP A 64 13.67 -2.04 -13.34
CA ASP A 64 14.64 -2.64 -12.41
C ASP A 64 14.79 -1.85 -11.10
N ARG A 65 14.23 -0.64 -11.03
CA ARG A 65 14.38 0.29 -9.90
C ARG A 65 13.12 0.40 -9.04
N LEU A 66 11.98 0.55 -9.69
CA LEU A 66 10.71 0.90 -9.03
C LEU A 66 10.29 -0.23 -8.09
N LYS A 67 10.08 0.09 -6.82
CA LYS A 67 9.39 -0.81 -5.90
C LYS A 67 7.92 -0.85 -6.26
N PHE A 68 7.23 -1.89 -5.84
CA PHE A 68 5.81 -2.02 -6.14
C PHE A 68 5.08 -2.75 -5.02
N GLY A 69 3.82 -2.43 -4.85
CA GLY A 69 3.03 -3.00 -3.77
C GLY A 69 1.52 -2.96 -3.99
N THR A 70 0.81 -3.47 -3.03
CA THR A 70 -0.65 -3.48 -3.01
C THR A 70 -1.19 -2.42 -2.05
N SER A 71 -2.31 -1.74 -2.36
CA SER A 71 -2.86 -0.67 -1.52
C SER A 71 -4.39 -0.74 -1.37
N VAL A 72 -4.92 -1.75 -0.72
CA VAL A 72 -4.32 -2.93 -0.10
C VAL A 72 -4.95 -4.21 -0.63
N LEU A 73 -4.24 -5.32 -0.54
CA LEU A 73 -4.75 -6.64 -0.92
C LEU A 73 -5.78 -7.14 0.11
N ALA A 74 -6.92 -7.64 -0.34
CA ALA A 74 -7.95 -8.22 0.52
C ALA A 74 -7.52 -9.64 0.96
N LEU A 75 -6.71 -9.70 2.02
CA LEU A 75 -6.07 -10.95 2.45
C LEU A 75 -7.06 -12.06 2.85
N PRO A 76 -8.17 -11.79 3.56
CA PRO A 76 -9.08 -12.88 3.95
C PRO A 76 -9.71 -13.61 2.76
N LEU A 77 -9.72 -13.02 1.57
CA LEU A 77 -10.28 -13.63 0.35
C LEU A 77 -9.32 -14.58 -0.36
N ARG A 78 -8.11 -14.76 0.16
CA ARG A 78 -7.06 -15.55 -0.48
C ARG A 78 -6.58 -16.70 0.40
N ASN A 79 -6.11 -17.76 -0.26
CA ASN A 79 -5.38 -18.83 0.42
C ASN A 79 -3.96 -18.33 0.76
N PRO A 80 -3.54 -18.31 2.04
CA PRO A 80 -2.26 -17.75 2.44
C PRO A 80 -1.05 -18.54 1.93
N VAL A 81 -1.17 -19.84 1.70
CA VAL A 81 -0.07 -20.66 1.16
C VAL A 81 0.19 -20.30 -0.30
N VAL A 82 -0.87 -20.17 -1.10
CA VAL A 82 -0.77 -19.76 -2.50
C VAL A 82 -0.22 -18.33 -2.59
N LEU A 83 -0.74 -17.41 -1.79
CA LEU A 83 -0.30 -16.02 -1.77
C LEU A 83 1.15 -15.89 -1.29
N ALA A 84 1.55 -16.63 -0.26
CA ALA A 84 2.94 -16.66 0.21
C ALA A 84 3.90 -17.09 -0.91
N LYS A 85 3.52 -18.11 -1.69
CA LYS A 85 4.30 -18.55 -2.85
C LYS A 85 4.37 -17.49 -3.95
N GLN A 86 3.25 -16.83 -4.25
CA GLN A 86 3.18 -15.76 -5.26
C GLN A 86 4.09 -14.58 -4.87
N ILE A 87 3.97 -14.09 -3.63
CA ILE A 87 4.77 -12.97 -3.12
C ILE A 87 6.25 -13.35 -3.06
N ALA A 88 6.61 -14.56 -2.57
CA ALA A 88 8.00 -15.02 -2.55
C ALA A 88 8.61 -15.09 -3.95
N THR A 89 7.85 -15.57 -4.94
CA THR A 89 8.30 -15.61 -6.34
C THR A 89 8.52 -14.21 -6.89
N LEU A 90 7.56 -13.30 -6.65
CA LEU A 90 7.61 -11.93 -7.13
C LEU A 90 8.75 -11.14 -6.48
N ASP A 91 8.96 -11.33 -5.18
CA ASP A 91 10.06 -10.73 -4.43
C ASP A 91 11.42 -11.23 -4.92
N TYR A 92 11.55 -12.57 -5.13
CA TYR A 92 12.77 -13.18 -5.66
C TYR A 92 13.12 -12.64 -7.06
N LEU A 93 12.16 -12.66 -7.99
CA LEU A 93 12.37 -12.19 -9.37
C LEU A 93 12.67 -10.69 -9.44
N SER A 94 12.10 -9.91 -8.54
CA SER A 94 12.30 -8.46 -8.47
C SER A 94 13.49 -8.05 -7.59
N ARG A 95 14.21 -8.99 -7.00
CA ARG A 95 15.35 -8.71 -6.11
C ARG A 95 14.96 -7.87 -4.89
N GLY A 96 13.85 -8.22 -4.22
CA GLY A 96 13.43 -7.59 -2.97
C GLY A 96 12.69 -6.25 -3.15
N ARG A 97 12.02 -6.01 -4.29
CA ARG A 97 11.25 -4.77 -4.54
C ARG A 97 9.77 -4.86 -4.20
N CYS A 98 9.30 -6.03 -3.73
CA CYS A 98 7.90 -6.26 -3.43
C CYS A 98 7.52 -5.70 -2.04
N LEU A 99 6.46 -4.90 -1.97
CA LEU A 99 5.92 -4.28 -0.76
C LEU A 99 4.46 -4.75 -0.54
N PRO A 100 4.24 -5.93 0.03
CA PRO A 100 2.88 -6.41 0.27
C PRO A 100 2.19 -5.59 1.36
N ALA A 101 1.10 -4.90 1.00
CA ALA A 101 0.21 -4.30 1.98
C ALA A 101 -1.16 -4.96 1.91
N VAL A 102 -1.66 -5.39 3.06
CA VAL A 102 -2.86 -6.19 3.18
C VAL A 102 -3.94 -5.49 4.00
N GLY A 103 -5.18 -5.86 3.80
CA GLY A 103 -6.32 -5.35 4.55
C GLY A 103 -7.45 -6.36 4.62
N LEU A 104 -8.54 -5.97 5.28
CA LEU A 104 -9.69 -6.83 5.50
C LEU A 104 -10.64 -6.93 4.28
N GLY A 105 -10.42 -6.18 3.20
CA GLY A 105 -11.36 -6.08 2.08
C GLY A 105 -12.46 -5.05 2.32
N GLN A 106 -13.47 -5.08 1.47
CA GLN A 106 -14.59 -4.12 1.47
C GLN A 106 -15.66 -4.48 2.50
N GLU A 107 -16.60 -3.54 2.73
CA GLU A 107 -17.77 -3.81 3.57
C GLU A 107 -18.87 -4.58 2.83
N ASP A 108 -18.91 -4.54 1.50
CA ASP A 108 -19.84 -5.29 0.67
C ASP A 108 -19.61 -6.80 0.84
N PRO A 109 -20.61 -7.60 1.21
CA PRO A 109 -20.47 -9.03 1.41
C PRO A 109 -20.28 -9.82 0.12
N THR A 110 -20.69 -9.29 -1.03
CA THR A 110 -20.71 -9.98 -2.33
C THR A 110 -19.35 -10.60 -2.69
N GLU A 111 -18.27 -9.88 -2.40
CA GLU A 111 -16.91 -10.33 -2.71
C GLU A 111 -16.48 -11.50 -1.81
N TYR A 112 -16.91 -11.50 -0.54
CA TYR A 112 -16.67 -12.60 0.40
C TYR A 112 -17.46 -13.84 0.02
N GLU A 113 -18.73 -13.69 -0.32
CA GLU A 113 -19.61 -14.78 -0.77
C GLU A 113 -19.04 -15.44 -2.03
N ALA A 114 -18.65 -14.64 -3.03
CA ALA A 114 -18.07 -15.12 -4.27
C ALA A 114 -16.75 -15.90 -4.06
N CYS A 115 -16.00 -15.56 -3.00
CA CYS A 115 -14.76 -16.24 -2.62
C CYS A 115 -14.97 -17.36 -1.60
N GLY A 116 -16.20 -17.66 -1.19
CA GLY A 116 -16.52 -18.72 -0.22
C GLY A 116 -15.99 -18.42 1.20
N VAL A 117 -15.90 -17.14 1.59
CA VAL A 117 -15.32 -16.72 2.87
C VAL A 117 -16.36 -15.97 3.71
N SER A 118 -16.40 -16.26 5.02
CA SER A 118 -17.20 -15.50 5.98
C SER A 118 -16.60 -14.10 6.21
N LYS A 119 -17.43 -13.07 6.04
CA LYS A 119 -17.02 -11.69 6.36
C LYS A 119 -16.84 -11.47 7.86
N VAL A 120 -17.56 -12.20 8.70
CA VAL A 120 -17.54 -12.02 10.17
C VAL A 120 -16.14 -12.28 10.73
N ASP A 121 -15.47 -13.32 10.25
CA ASP A 121 -14.19 -13.79 10.77
C ASP A 121 -12.99 -13.15 10.07
N ARG A 122 -13.22 -12.23 9.13
CA ARG A 122 -12.18 -11.63 8.28
C ARG A 122 -10.97 -11.10 9.03
N GLY A 123 -11.18 -10.58 10.25
CA GLY A 123 -10.10 -10.05 11.09
C GLY A 123 -9.18 -11.14 11.63
N GLN A 124 -9.74 -12.17 12.26
CA GLN A 124 -8.99 -13.30 12.81
C GLN A 124 -8.33 -14.12 11.70
N ARG A 125 -9.05 -14.35 10.61
CA ARG A 125 -8.54 -15.02 9.41
C ARG A 125 -7.34 -14.27 8.80
N THR A 126 -7.36 -12.93 8.80
CA THR A 126 -6.23 -12.12 8.34
C THR A 126 -5.03 -12.25 9.27
N ASP A 127 -5.24 -12.18 10.58
CA ASP A 127 -4.18 -12.29 11.57
C ASP A 127 -3.47 -13.65 11.45
N GLU A 128 -4.23 -14.74 11.33
CA GLU A 128 -3.69 -16.09 11.14
C GLU A 128 -2.97 -16.24 9.78
N ALA A 129 -3.54 -15.69 8.70
CA ALA A 129 -2.91 -15.72 7.38
C ALA A 129 -1.54 -15.02 7.37
N ILE A 130 -1.40 -13.86 8.03
CA ILE A 130 -0.12 -13.13 8.13
C ILE A 130 0.93 -13.98 8.85
N VAL A 131 0.56 -14.61 9.97
CA VAL A 131 1.47 -15.48 10.72
C VAL A 131 1.92 -16.67 9.88
N LEU A 132 0.97 -17.35 9.21
CA LEU A 132 1.28 -18.51 8.36
C LEU A 132 2.18 -18.12 7.18
N MET A 133 1.88 -17.02 6.49
CA MET A 133 2.70 -16.54 5.37
C MET A 133 4.15 -16.25 5.82
N ARG A 134 4.32 -15.59 6.96
CA ARG A 134 5.64 -15.28 7.51
C ARG A 134 6.42 -16.56 7.83
N ARG A 135 5.79 -17.54 8.47
CA ARG A 135 6.39 -18.86 8.74
C ARG A 135 6.82 -19.55 7.45
N LEU A 136 5.97 -19.57 6.41
CA LEU A 136 6.30 -20.16 5.11
C LEU A 136 7.50 -19.49 4.43
N TRP A 137 7.75 -18.20 4.66
CA TRP A 137 8.92 -17.51 4.13
C TRP A 137 10.20 -17.80 4.91
N GLN A 138 10.11 -17.99 6.23
CA GLN A 138 11.24 -18.06 7.14
C GLN A 138 11.66 -19.49 7.49
N GLU A 139 10.69 -20.40 7.61
CA GLU A 139 10.92 -21.80 8.04
C GLU A 139 11.07 -22.72 6.81
N ASP A 140 11.92 -23.74 6.90
CA ASP A 140 12.11 -24.71 5.83
C ASP A 140 10.89 -25.59 5.65
N ARG A 141 10.28 -26.02 6.76
CA ARG A 141 9.09 -26.86 6.80
C ARG A 141 8.09 -26.34 7.82
N VAL A 142 6.83 -26.21 7.43
CA VAL A 142 5.76 -25.63 8.24
C VAL A 142 4.65 -26.65 8.45
N THR A 143 4.32 -26.93 9.69
CA THR A 143 3.05 -27.52 10.11
C THR A 143 2.26 -26.45 10.84
N HIS A 144 1.02 -26.23 10.45
CA HIS A 144 0.12 -25.25 11.01
C HIS A 144 -1.29 -25.86 11.16
N GLU A 145 -1.82 -25.77 12.37
CA GLU A 145 -3.18 -26.19 12.71
C GLU A 145 -3.88 -25.01 13.35
N GLY A 146 -4.49 -24.15 12.53
CA GLY A 146 -5.17 -22.95 12.95
C GLY A 146 -6.69 -23.06 12.87
N ALA A 147 -7.36 -21.98 13.23
CA ALA A 147 -8.82 -21.90 13.15
C ALA A 147 -9.33 -21.83 11.71
N PHE A 148 -8.52 -21.30 10.78
CA PHE A 148 -8.91 -21.03 9.39
C PHE A 148 -8.05 -21.77 8.37
N PHE A 149 -6.84 -22.14 8.73
CA PHE A 149 -5.89 -22.77 7.81
C PHE A 149 -5.19 -23.94 8.46
N THR A 150 -5.03 -25.02 7.70
CA THR A 150 -4.30 -26.20 8.12
C THR A 150 -3.33 -26.63 7.02
N CYS A 151 -2.09 -26.93 7.38
CA CYS A 151 -1.12 -27.56 6.49
C CYS A 151 -0.11 -28.38 7.30
N HIS A 152 0.38 -29.47 6.72
CA HIS A 152 1.30 -30.39 7.39
C HIS A 152 2.56 -30.54 6.55
N ASP A 153 3.70 -30.24 7.16
CA ASP A 153 5.04 -30.47 6.62
C ASP A 153 5.26 -29.87 5.22
N VAL A 154 4.76 -28.63 5.01
CA VAL A 154 4.86 -27.95 3.72
C VAL A 154 6.09 -27.04 3.65
N SER A 155 6.63 -26.89 2.46
CA SER A 155 7.71 -25.95 2.15
C SER A 155 7.38 -25.16 0.88
N ILE A 156 7.84 -23.93 0.80
CA ILE A 156 7.80 -23.13 -0.44
C ILE A 156 9.21 -22.75 -0.87
N THR A 157 9.48 -22.82 -2.16
CA THR A 157 10.73 -22.45 -2.84
C THR A 157 10.42 -21.75 -4.15
N PRO A 158 11.08 -20.64 -4.54
CA PRO A 158 12.13 -19.97 -3.78
C PRO A 158 11.60 -19.32 -2.50
N LYS A 159 12.50 -19.03 -1.56
CA LYS A 159 12.22 -18.11 -0.46
C LYS A 159 12.30 -16.67 -1.00
N PRO A 160 11.69 -15.67 -0.32
CA PRO A 160 11.86 -14.28 -0.68
C PRO A 160 13.33 -13.86 -0.66
N CYS A 161 13.67 -12.90 -1.51
CA CYS A 161 14.99 -12.28 -1.53
C CYS A 161 15.21 -11.36 -0.31
N PHE A 162 14.16 -10.65 0.11
CA PHE A 162 14.19 -9.78 1.28
C PHE A 162 14.19 -10.60 2.57
N GLN A 163 15.21 -10.35 3.46
CA GLN A 163 15.39 -11.08 4.69
C GLN A 163 15.01 -10.25 5.93
N PRO A 164 14.40 -10.84 6.96
CA PRO A 164 14.02 -12.26 7.09
C PRO A 164 12.78 -12.63 6.27
N SER A 165 11.99 -11.66 5.83
CA SER A 165 10.82 -11.79 4.93
C SER A 165 10.37 -10.42 4.44
N PRO A 166 9.64 -10.31 3.31
CA PRO A 166 9.06 -9.05 2.88
C PRO A 166 8.21 -8.42 4.00
N PRO A 167 8.37 -7.11 4.26
CA PRO A 167 7.61 -6.44 5.31
C PRO A 167 6.13 -6.38 4.94
N ILE A 168 5.26 -6.93 5.78
CA ILE A 168 3.81 -6.92 5.57
C ILE A 168 3.23 -5.64 6.16
N TRP A 169 2.80 -4.74 5.28
CA TRP A 169 2.07 -3.54 5.68
C TRP A 169 0.59 -3.85 5.88
N ILE A 170 -0.06 -3.20 6.83
CA ILE A 170 -1.48 -3.42 7.10
C ILE A 170 -2.24 -2.11 6.91
N GLY A 171 -3.32 -2.19 6.12
CA GLY A 171 -4.24 -1.08 5.89
C GLY A 171 -5.34 -0.97 6.94
N GLY A 172 -5.91 0.23 7.04
CA GLY A 172 -7.07 0.51 7.87
C GLY A 172 -6.83 1.63 8.88
N ARG A 173 -7.89 2.46 9.13
CA ARG A 173 -7.83 3.65 9.98
C ARG A 173 -8.40 3.47 11.38
N THR A 174 -8.95 2.31 11.70
CA THR A 174 -9.55 2.05 13.01
C THR A 174 -8.48 1.73 14.05
N ILE A 175 -8.80 1.94 15.33
CA ILE A 175 -7.94 1.54 16.44
C ILE A 175 -7.62 0.03 16.37
N ALA A 176 -8.60 -0.79 15.98
CA ALA A 176 -8.40 -2.23 15.79
C ALA A 176 -7.36 -2.54 14.68
N ALA A 177 -7.36 -1.76 13.59
CA ALA A 177 -6.35 -1.88 12.53
C ALA A 177 -4.96 -1.47 13.04
N ALA A 178 -4.83 -0.34 13.72
CA ALA A 178 -3.56 0.10 14.32
C ALA A 178 -3.00 -0.94 15.31
N LYS A 179 -3.85 -1.50 16.17
CA LYS A 179 -3.46 -2.60 17.08
C LYS A 179 -3.05 -3.86 16.30
N ARG A 180 -3.72 -4.18 15.19
CA ARG A 180 -3.31 -5.32 14.33
C ARG A 180 -1.91 -5.10 13.76
N VAL A 181 -1.60 -3.89 13.28
CA VAL A 181 -0.24 -3.55 12.84
C VAL A 181 0.77 -3.87 13.93
N GLY A 182 0.55 -3.38 15.16
CA GLY A 182 1.46 -3.65 16.28
C GLY A 182 1.62 -5.15 16.59
N ARG A 183 0.52 -5.92 16.52
CA ARG A 183 0.57 -7.37 16.82
C ARG A 183 1.27 -8.20 15.75
N VAL A 184 0.93 -7.98 14.47
CA VAL A 184 1.32 -8.93 13.41
C VAL A 184 1.86 -8.25 12.14
N GLY A 185 1.80 -6.93 12.00
CA GLY A 185 2.29 -6.17 10.84
C GLY A 185 3.72 -5.68 11.01
N ASP A 186 4.31 -5.19 9.93
CA ASP A 186 5.64 -4.57 9.91
C ASP A 186 5.55 -3.09 9.50
N GLY A 187 4.41 -2.63 9.00
CA GLY A 187 4.13 -1.24 8.66
C GLY A 187 2.63 -0.95 8.61
N TRP A 188 2.29 0.32 8.70
CA TRP A 188 0.92 0.81 8.63
C TRP A 188 0.70 1.65 7.37
N LEU A 189 -0.26 1.29 6.53
CA LEU A 189 -0.66 2.07 5.35
C LEU A 189 -2.10 2.54 5.53
N VAL A 190 -2.27 3.78 5.93
CA VAL A 190 -3.58 4.35 6.26
C VAL A 190 -4.09 5.31 5.20
N SER A 191 -5.40 5.43 5.06
CA SER A 191 -6.04 6.34 4.11
C SER A 191 -7.20 7.10 4.73
N SER A 192 -7.51 8.28 4.17
CA SER A 192 -8.62 9.13 4.60
C SER A 192 -8.53 9.49 6.09
N VAL A 193 -7.38 9.90 6.55
CA VAL A 193 -7.08 10.35 7.92
C VAL A 193 -6.45 11.73 7.89
N THR A 194 -6.60 12.48 8.98
CA THR A 194 -5.90 13.75 9.19
C THR A 194 -4.48 13.52 9.74
N PRO A 195 -3.56 14.51 9.70
CA PRO A 195 -2.25 14.40 10.33
C PRO A 195 -2.33 14.03 11.83
N ASP A 196 -3.28 14.59 12.58
CA ASP A 196 -3.45 14.25 14.00
C ASP A 196 -3.92 12.81 14.23
N GLU A 197 -4.74 12.28 13.32
CA GLU A 197 -5.12 10.86 13.38
C GLU A 197 -3.93 9.94 13.04
N VAL A 198 -3.03 10.37 12.16
CA VAL A 198 -1.78 9.63 11.90
C VAL A 198 -0.93 9.59 13.17
N ARG A 199 -0.72 10.74 13.84
CA ARG A 199 0.05 10.79 15.09
C ARG A 199 -0.53 9.84 16.15
N ARG A 200 -1.83 9.93 16.43
CA ARG A 200 -2.50 9.05 17.37
C ARG A 200 -2.44 7.57 16.99
N GLY A 201 -2.65 7.27 15.71
CA GLY A 201 -2.61 5.89 15.23
C GLY A 201 -1.20 5.29 15.30
N ARG A 202 -0.17 6.07 14.97
CA ARG A 202 1.23 5.70 15.11
C ARG A 202 1.57 5.35 16.56
N ASP A 203 1.14 6.17 17.52
CA ASP A 203 1.40 5.91 18.94
C ASP A 203 0.76 4.58 19.38
N ILE A 204 -0.46 4.27 18.90
CA ILE A 204 -1.12 2.99 19.16
C ILE A 204 -0.35 1.83 18.53
N VAL A 205 0.15 2.00 17.31
CA VAL A 205 0.94 0.98 16.60
C VAL A 205 2.18 0.63 17.42
N PHE A 206 3.00 1.63 17.80
CA PHE A 206 4.24 1.39 18.53
C PHE A 206 3.99 0.87 19.95
N ALA A 207 3.00 1.42 20.67
CA ALA A 207 2.65 0.92 22.00
C ALA A 207 2.21 -0.55 21.95
N THR A 208 1.40 -0.93 20.93
CA THR A 208 0.97 -2.31 20.77
C THR A 208 2.13 -3.22 20.37
N ALA A 209 3.03 -2.77 19.48
CA ALA A 209 4.22 -3.53 19.11
C ALA A 209 5.09 -3.83 20.32
N ALA A 210 5.35 -2.83 21.17
CA ALA A 210 6.10 -3.00 22.41
C ALA A 210 5.47 -4.01 23.36
N GLN A 211 4.13 -3.99 23.52
CA GLN A 211 3.38 -4.97 24.33
C GLN A 211 3.55 -6.41 23.82
N HIS A 212 3.76 -6.57 22.50
CA HIS A 212 3.98 -7.88 21.86
C HIS A 212 5.46 -8.19 21.58
N GLN A 213 6.39 -7.45 22.21
CA GLN A 213 7.84 -7.63 22.06
C GLN A 213 8.30 -7.55 20.61
N ARG A 214 7.63 -6.70 19.82
CA ARG A 214 7.95 -6.46 18.40
C ARG A 214 8.51 -5.04 18.22
N VAL A 215 9.38 -4.91 17.22
CA VAL A 215 9.88 -3.63 16.76
C VAL A 215 9.28 -3.36 15.38
N ILE A 216 8.79 -2.15 15.18
CA ILE A 216 8.37 -1.63 13.88
C ILE A 216 9.32 -0.47 13.57
N GLU A 217 9.88 -0.47 12.36
CA GLU A 217 10.81 0.57 11.94
C GLU A 217 10.10 1.94 11.87
N ASP A 218 10.80 2.98 12.26
CA ASP A 218 10.24 4.35 12.31
C ASP A 218 9.80 4.87 10.93
N ASP A 219 10.35 4.32 9.85
CA ASP A 219 10.03 4.66 8.47
C ASP A 219 8.88 3.81 7.86
N HIS A 220 8.20 3.00 8.69
CA HIS A 220 7.11 2.13 8.28
C HIS A 220 5.71 2.69 8.60
N ILE A 221 5.54 4.02 8.62
CA ILE A 221 4.24 4.69 8.73
C ILE A 221 3.90 5.35 7.39
N GLY A 222 2.91 4.80 6.70
CA GLY A 222 2.51 5.21 5.36
C GLY A 222 1.12 5.81 5.28
N VAL A 223 0.95 6.78 4.40
CA VAL A 223 -0.34 7.43 4.11
C VAL A 223 -0.67 7.32 2.63
N LEU A 224 -1.82 6.74 2.29
CA LEU A 224 -2.42 6.87 0.98
C LEU A 224 -3.14 8.22 0.94
N LEU A 225 -2.56 9.18 0.22
CA LEU A 225 -2.97 10.58 0.19
C LEU A 225 -3.60 10.94 -1.16
N GLY A 226 -4.89 11.26 -1.16
CA GLY A 226 -5.54 11.83 -2.33
C GLY A 226 -5.01 13.24 -2.61
N TYR A 227 -4.76 13.57 -3.88
CA TYR A 227 -4.28 14.90 -4.24
C TYR A 227 -4.85 15.39 -5.58
N TYR A 228 -4.84 16.72 -5.75
CA TYR A 228 -5.07 17.36 -7.05
C TYR A 228 -4.34 18.70 -7.10
N ILE A 229 -3.44 18.86 -8.07
CA ILE A 229 -2.65 20.08 -8.28
C ILE A 229 -3.35 20.98 -9.30
N SER A 230 -3.59 22.24 -8.93
CA SER A 230 -4.11 23.26 -9.83
C SER A 230 -3.69 24.65 -9.35
N PRO A 231 -3.40 25.61 -10.24
CA PRO A 231 -3.13 26.99 -9.86
C PRO A 231 -4.34 27.68 -9.22
N ASP A 232 -5.56 27.25 -9.53
CA ASP A 232 -6.82 27.75 -8.95
C ASP A 232 -7.28 26.80 -7.84
N GLY A 233 -7.02 27.18 -6.59
CA GLY A 233 -7.32 26.33 -5.43
C GLY A 233 -8.80 26.05 -5.23
N GLN A 234 -9.71 26.99 -5.55
CA GLN A 234 -11.16 26.74 -5.40
C GLN A 234 -11.68 25.74 -6.43
N LYS A 235 -11.25 25.88 -7.68
CA LYS A 235 -11.59 24.91 -8.73
C LYS A 235 -10.98 23.55 -8.44
N ALA A 236 -9.77 23.52 -7.87
CA ALA A 236 -9.13 22.28 -7.45
C ALA A 236 -9.99 21.51 -6.45
N VAL A 237 -10.48 22.17 -5.42
CA VAL A 237 -11.35 21.56 -4.38
C VAL A 237 -12.64 21.03 -4.99
N ALA A 238 -13.32 21.84 -5.80
CA ALA A 238 -14.59 21.43 -6.43
C ALA A 238 -14.40 20.20 -7.34
N LYS A 239 -13.32 20.16 -8.11
CA LYS A 239 -13.01 19.05 -9.00
C LYS A 239 -12.65 17.79 -8.21
N ALA A 240 -11.72 17.88 -7.27
CA ALA A 240 -11.26 16.74 -6.47
C ALA A 240 -12.40 16.08 -5.66
N ALA A 241 -13.37 16.87 -5.17
CA ALA A 241 -14.50 16.38 -4.39
C ALA A 241 -15.26 15.24 -5.09
N SER A 242 -15.42 15.32 -6.42
CA SER A 242 -16.15 14.33 -7.23
C SER A 242 -15.41 12.98 -7.34
N PHE A 243 -14.12 12.91 -6.97
CA PHE A 243 -13.29 11.71 -7.06
C PHE A 243 -12.91 11.12 -5.70
N VAL A 244 -13.50 11.64 -4.62
CA VAL A 244 -13.33 11.07 -3.27
C VAL A 244 -14.19 9.81 -3.16
N THR A 245 -13.57 8.65 -3.19
CA THR A 245 -14.29 7.36 -3.24
C THR A 245 -14.85 6.91 -1.89
N ARG A 246 -14.37 7.48 -0.78
CA ARG A 246 -14.80 7.14 0.57
C ARG A 246 -14.87 8.41 1.42
N PRO A 247 -15.89 9.27 1.19
CA PRO A 247 -16.06 10.47 2.00
C PRO A 247 -16.32 10.08 3.46
N ARG A 248 -15.79 10.89 4.35
CA ARG A 248 -16.05 10.80 5.79
C ARG A 248 -17.08 11.86 6.17
N PRO A 249 -18.11 11.52 6.92
CA PRO A 249 -19.12 12.51 7.36
C PRO A 249 -18.60 13.42 8.49
N ASP A 250 -17.58 12.95 9.22
CA ASP A 250 -17.05 13.60 10.43
C ASP A 250 -15.93 14.61 10.17
N VAL A 251 -15.32 14.57 8.97
CA VAL A 251 -14.28 15.55 8.58
C VAL A 251 -14.38 15.90 7.09
N PRO A 252 -14.11 17.15 6.70
CA PRO A 252 -14.08 17.53 5.30
C PRO A 252 -12.96 16.77 4.57
N PHE A 253 -13.18 16.38 3.32
CA PHE A 253 -12.18 15.62 2.57
C PHE A 253 -10.86 16.37 2.40
N THR A 254 -10.90 17.69 2.37
CA THR A 254 -9.71 18.56 2.31
C THR A 254 -8.81 18.43 3.54
N ALA A 255 -9.34 18.01 4.69
CA ALA A 255 -8.53 17.73 5.87
C ALA A 255 -7.71 16.42 5.74
N CYS A 256 -8.14 15.51 4.85
CA CYS A 256 -7.52 14.20 4.61
C CYS A 256 -6.88 14.09 3.22
N SER A 257 -6.75 15.20 2.49
CA SER A 257 -6.24 15.23 1.12
C SER A 257 -5.34 16.45 0.93
N ALA A 258 -4.50 16.41 -0.11
CA ALA A 258 -3.64 17.51 -0.52
C ALA A 258 -4.20 18.11 -1.83
N VAL A 259 -4.92 19.22 -1.76
CA VAL A 259 -5.61 19.80 -2.93
C VAL A 259 -5.33 21.29 -3.03
N GLY A 260 -4.89 21.75 -4.19
CA GLY A 260 -4.60 23.18 -4.43
C GLY A 260 -3.34 23.39 -5.25
N THR A 261 -2.62 24.47 -4.96
CA THR A 261 -1.33 24.78 -5.62
C THR A 261 -0.23 23.83 -5.15
N THR A 262 0.88 23.76 -5.88
CA THR A 262 2.08 23.01 -5.49
C THR A 262 2.52 23.31 -4.06
N ALA A 263 2.49 24.57 -3.65
CA ALA A 263 2.85 24.99 -2.29
C ALA A 263 1.90 24.36 -1.24
N HIS A 264 0.58 24.37 -1.49
CA HIS A 264 -0.39 23.72 -0.60
C HIS A 264 -0.20 22.20 -0.52
N ILE A 265 0.17 21.56 -1.64
CA ILE A 265 0.46 20.11 -1.64
C ILE A 265 1.69 19.82 -0.77
N ALA A 266 2.78 20.58 -0.96
CA ALA A 266 4.01 20.42 -0.20
C ALA A 266 3.77 20.65 1.31
N GLU A 267 3.07 21.73 1.67
CA GLU A 267 2.69 22.02 3.05
C GLU A 267 1.87 20.88 3.68
N ARG A 268 0.89 20.35 2.95
CA ARG A 268 0.06 19.23 3.44
C ARG A 268 0.88 17.96 3.66
N ILE A 269 1.78 17.62 2.75
CA ILE A 269 2.70 16.49 2.93
C ILE A 269 3.57 16.72 4.16
N GLN A 270 4.11 17.94 4.35
CA GLN A 270 4.92 18.27 5.51
C GLN A 270 4.15 18.07 6.84
N GLN A 271 2.88 18.48 6.91
CA GLN A 271 2.04 18.26 8.09
C GLN A 271 1.90 16.76 8.46
N TYR A 272 1.83 15.88 7.46
CA TYR A 272 1.85 14.43 7.70
C TYR A 272 3.23 13.92 8.11
N VAL A 273 4.31 14.48 7.55
CA VAL A 273 5.69 14.18 7.97
C VAL A 273 5.89 14.55 9.43
N ASP A 274 5.44 15.72 9.85
CA ASP A 274 5.49 16.20 11.24
C ASP A 274 4.63 15.34 12.19
N ALA A 275 3.62 14.67 11.65
CA ALA A 275 2.82 13.67 12.37
C ALA A 275 3.48 12.27 12.42
N GLY A 276 4.62 12.10 11.75
CA GLY A 276 5.41 10.87 11.73
C GLY A 276 5.18 9.95 10.55
N ALA A 277 4.51 10.41 9.48
CA ALA A 277 4.43 9.66 8.24
C ALA A 277 5.74 9.79 7.44
N THR A 278 6.21 8.68 6.90
CA THR A 278 7.47 8.59 6.17
C THR A 278 7.29 8.03 4.76
N LYS A 279 6.17 7.35 4.52
CA LYS A 279 5.79 6.80 3.22
C LYS A 279 4.50 7.42 2.74
N PHE A 280 4.50 7.94 1.51
CA PHE A 280 3.30 8.44 0.86
C PHE A 280 2.98 7.60 -0.37
N VAL A 281 1.73 7.20 -0.50
CA VAL A 281 1.17 6.62 -1.72
C VAL A 281 0.18 7.65 -2.26
N VAL A 282 0.63 8.48 -3.21
CA VAL A 282 -0.20 9.57 -3.70
C VAL A 282 -1.18 9.09 -4.77
N ARG A 283 -2.42 9.58 -4.69
CA ARG A 283 -3.52 9.21 -5.59
C ARG A 283 -4.14 10.44 -6.24
N PRO A 284 -4.09 10.60 -7.58
CA PRO A 284 -4.78 11.68 -8.26
C PRO A 284 -6.31 11.63 -8.02
N LEU A 285 -6.90 12.73 -7.61
CA LEU A 285 -8.35 12.93 -7.46
C LEU A 285 -8.89 13.64 -8.71
N CYS A 286 -8.88 12.94 -9.84
CA CYS A 286 -9.24 13.47 -11.14
C CYS A 286 -9.78 12.38 -12.07
N PRO A 287 -10.36 12.74 -13.23
CA PRO A 287 -10.68 11.78 -14.29
C PRO A 287 -9.42 11.02 -14.76
N GLY A 288 -9.62 9.80 -15.28
CA GLY A 288 -8.52 8.94 -15.70
C GLY A 288 -7.62 9.56 -16.78
N GLU A 289 -8.18 10.35 -17.69
CA GLU A 289 -7.44 11.07 -18.75
C GLU A 289 -6.48 12.15 -18.21
N GLU A 290 -6.72 12.68 -17.02
CA GLU A 290 -5.84 13.66 -16.37
C GLU A 290 -4.81 13.02 -15.44
N ALA A 291 -4.99 11.76 -15.09
CA ALA A 291 -4.18 11.12 -14.05
C ALA A 291 -2.67 11.13 -14.38
N MET A 292 -2.31 10.88 -15.65
CA MET A 292 -0.91 10.89 -16.09
C MET A 292 -0.29 12.29 -15.98
N ALA A 293 -1.03 13.35 -16.34
CA ALA A 293 -0.56 14.73 -16.18
C ALA A 293 -0.39 15.10 -14.70
N GLN A 294 -1.33 14.72 -13.86
CA GLN A 294 -1.23 14.94 -12.42
C GLN A 294 -0.04 14.18 -11.80
N LEU A 295 0.22 12.95 -12.23
CA LEU A 295 1.41 12.20 -11.79
C LEU A 295 2.70 12.88 -12.27
N ALA A 296 2.74 13.37 -13.50
CA ALA A 296 3.90 14.12 -13.99
C ALA A 296 4.16 15.40 -13.17
N MET A 297 3.13 16.21 -12.89
CA MET A 297 3.24 17.43 -12.07
C MET A 297 3.71 17.10 -10.66
N MET A 298 3.12 16.12 -10.00
CA MET A 298 3.54 15.67 -8.67
C MET A 298 5.01 15.23 -8.67
N GLY A 299 5.41 14.46 -9.68
CA GLY A 299 6.78 13.97 -9.82
C GLY A 299 7.81 15.07 -10.09
N GLN A 300 7.45 16.06 -10.90
CA GLN A 300 8.34 17.20 -11.24
C GLN A 300 8.48 18.21 -10.10
N GLU A 301 7.37 18.53 -9.44
CA GLU A 301 7.30 19.69 -8.55
C GLU A 301 7.36 19.30 -7.06
N ILE A 302 6.93 18.11 -6.68
CA ILE A 302 6.79 17.72 -5.26
C ILE A 302 7.79 16.62 -4.87
N VAL A 303 7.93 15.56 -5.66
CA VAL A 303 8.82 14.45 -5.31
C VAL A 303 10.25 14.94 -4.98
N PRO A 304 10.86 15.86 -5.74
CA PRO A 304 12.21 16.34 -5.43
C PRO A 304 12.34 17.08 -4.09
N LEU A 305 11.24 17.68 -3.59
CA LEU A 305 11.25 18.43 -2.32
C LEU A 305 11.41 17.50 -1.10
N PHE A 306 10.97 16.24 -1.23
CA PHE A 306 10.96 15.27 -0.14
C PHE A 306 11.93 14.11 -0.35
N HIS A 307 12.46 13.96 -1.56
CA HIS A 307 13.42 12.91 -1.87
C HIS A 307 14.80 13.32 -1.37
N THR A 308 15.16 12.89 -0.17
CA THR A 308 16.56 12.84 0.18
C THR A 308 17.12 11.56 -0.48
N PRO A 309 18.24 11.66 -1.25
CA PRO A 309 18.88 10.46 -1.77
C PRO A 309 19.34 9.60 -0.59
N THR A 310 18.54 8.66 -0.19
CA THR A 310 18.96 7.67 0.81
C THR A 310 19.75 6.60 0.10
N VAL A 311 20.99 6.44 0.52
CA VAL A 311 21.64 5.14 0.48
C VAL A 311 20.74 4.23 1.32
N SER A 312 19.85 3.50 0.64
CA SER A 312 18.80 2.69 1.23
C SER A 312 19.43 1.73 2.26
N THR A 313 18.89 1.69 3.48
CA THR A 313 19.17 0.62 4.43
C THR A 313 18.84 -0.76 3.84
N MET A 314 18.04 -0.84 2.79
CA MET A 314 17.82 -2.03 1.97
C MET A 314 19.09 -2.51 1.24
N ASP A 315 20.07 -1.63 0.97
CA ASP A 315 21.37 -2.06 0.41
C ASP A 315 22.23 -2.82 1.43
N LYS A 316 21.99 -2.67 2.73
CA LYS A 316 22.70 -3.46 3.75
C LYS A 316 22.19 -4.91 3.86
N ALA A 317 20.91 -5.15 3.56
CA ALA A 317 20.33 -6.49 3.54
C ALA A 317 20.58 -7.25 2.21
N ARG A 318 21.18 -6.58 1.21
CA ARG A 318 21.43 -7.13 -0.14
C ARG A 318 22.83 -7.72 -0.34
N ARG A 319 23.68 -7.81 0.68
CA ARG A 319 24.99 -8.47 0.54
C ARG A 319 24.82 -9.95 0.82
N PRO A 320 25.31 -10.83 -0.11
CA PRO A 320 25.26 -12.28 0.03
C PRO A 320 26.06 -12.77 1.23
#